data_6adeaefc4e53227f9b8a33d75b4f2274
#
_entry.id   6adeaefc4e53227f9b8a33d75b4f2274
#
_cell.length_a   1.000
_cell.length_b   1.000
_cell.length_c   1.000
_cell.angle_alpha   90.00
_cell.angle_beta   90.00
_cell.angle_gamma   90.00
#
_symmetry.space_group_name_H-M   'P 1'
#
loop_
_entity.id
_entity.type
_entity.pdbx_description
1 polymer ?
#
loop_
_entity_poly.entity_id
_entity_poly.type
_entity_poly.pdbx_seq_one_letter_code
_entity_poly.pdbx_strand_id
1 'polypeptide(L)'
;LLTMARSGERALVTAKNLSQRLSTSVSHIECMMCTLKKAGLVQSVRGPGGGYCLAKASSQISIWDVVVGANPAAVQASSSPPSSPLTHWLEAAYFSTFKDHLAAHFINEFVGEIDPARPDHTPARSGFQLGPMPEQLRPFAPNSVFQLSSFMQMAAA
;
A
#
# COMPACT_ATOMS: atom_id res chain seq x y z
N LEU A 1 -1.30 -6.34 -6.47
CA LEU A 1 -0.05 -7.09 -6.54
C LEU A 1 0.59 -6.98 -7.92
N LEU A 2 -0.14 -7.22 -9.04
CA LEU A 2 0.40 -7.08 -10.40
C LEU A 2 0.99 -5.70 -10.67
N THR A 3 0.35 -4.63 -10.20
CA THR A 3 0.86 -3.25 -10.31
C THR A 3 2.21 -3.10 -9.62
N MET A 4 2.38 -3.73 -8.47
CA MET A 4 3.64 -3.70 -7.71
C MET A 4 4.71 -4.55 -8.39
N ALA A 5 4.35 -5.73 -8.91
CA ALA A 5 5.27 -6.59 -9.66
C ALA A 5 5.79 -5.90 -10.93
N ARG A 6 4.93 -5.12 -11.63
CA ARG A 6 5.32 -4.31 -12.79
C ARG A 6 6.27 -3.17 -12.46
N SER A 7 6.18 -2.59 -11.28
CA SER A 7 7.08 -1.51 -10.85
C SER A 7 8.47 -2.03 -10.45
N GLY A 8 8.65 -3.34 -10.36
CA GLY A 8 9.87 -4.01 -9.91
C GLY A 8 9.71 -4.62 -8.51
N GLU A 9 10.38 -5.73 -8.27
CA GLU A 9 10.20 -6.55 -7.06
C GLU A 9 10.42 -5.80 -5.72
N ARG A 10 11.23 -4.75 -5.73
CA ARG A 10 11.53 -3.91 -4.56
C ARG A 10 11.06 -2.47 -4.70
N ALA A 11 10.36 -2.15 -5.80
CA ALA A 11 9.86 -0.80 -5.99
C ALA A 11 8.76 -0.48 -4.97
N LEU A 12 8.91 0.66 -4.30
CA LEU A 12 7.94 1.13 -3.32
C LEU A 12 6.79 1.84 -4.05
N VAL A 13 5.58 1.36 -3.85
CA VAL A 13 4.37 1.96 -4.42
C VAL A 13 3.52 2.51 -3.28
N THR A 14 3.12 3.78 -3.37
CA THR A 14 2.31 4.42 -2.33
C THR A 14 0.83 4.03 -2.46
N ALA A 15 0.09 4.06 -1.34
CA ALA A 15 -1.36 3.84 -1.36
C ALA A 15 -2.08 4.83 -2.28
N LYS A 16 -1.62 6.08 -2.34
CA LYS A 16 -2.16 7.10 -3.24
C LYS A 16 -1.98 6.74 -4.72
N ASN A 17 -0.79 6.27 -5.10
CA ASN A 17 -0.54 5.83 -6.49
C ASN A 17 -1.43 4.64 -6.86
N LEU A 18 -1.55 3.64 -5.96
CA LEU A 18 -2.43 2.50 -6.16
C LEU A 18 -3.91 2.91 -6.27
N SER A 19 -4.37 3.84 -5.43
CA SER A 19 -5.74 4.32 -5.46
C SER A 19 -6.09 5.01 -6.78
N GLN A 20 -5.17 5.81 -7.31
CA GLN A 20 -5.33 6.46 -8.61
C GLN A 20 -5.35 5.46 -9.78
N ARG A 21 -4.44 4.47 -9.77
CA ARG A 21 -4.38 3.44 -10.82
C ARG A 21 -5.59 2.51 -10.83
N LEU A 22 -6.13 2.22 -9.66
CA LEU A 22 -7.25 1.29 -9.48
C LEU A 22 -8.60 2.00 -9.38
N SER A 23 -8.63 3.34 -9.47
CA SER A 23 -9.84 4.17 -9.36
C SER A 23 -10.65 3.86 -8.09
N THR A 24 -9.95 3.70 -6.97
CA THR A 24 -10.56 3.36 -5.67
C THR A 24 -10.05 4.30 -4.57
N SER A 25 -10.68 4.27 -3.39
CA SER A 25 -10.27 5.12 -2.27
C SER A 25 -8.94 4.67 -1.65
N VAL A 26 -8.18 5.62 -1.12
CA VAL A 26 -6.92 5.34 -0.40
C VAL A 26 -7.17 4.43 0.80
N SER A 27 -8.24 4.69 1.57
CA SER A 27 -8.59 3.87 2.74
C SER A 27 -8.89 2.42 2.38
N HIS A 28 -9.54 2.18 1.23
CA HIS A 28 -9.79 0.83 0.74
C HIS A 28 -8.48 0.12 0.38
N ILE A 29 -7.56 0.83 -0.30
CA ILE A 29 -6.21 0.30 -0.58
C ILE A 29 -5.47 -0.06 0.70
N GLU A 30 -5.46 0.82 1.70
CA GLU A 30 -4.79 0.57 2.98
C GLU A 30 -5.37 -0.66 3.70
N CYS A 31 -6.69 -0.82 3.69
CA CYS A 31 -7.36 -2.01 4.23
C CYS A 31 -6.90 -3.29 3.52
N MET A 32 -6.92 -3.28 2.17
CA MET A 32 -6.44 -4.42 1.37
C MET A 32 -4.96 -4.71 1.62
N MET A 33 -4.11 -3.68 1.69
CA MET A 33 -2.69 -3.85 1.97
C MET A 33 -2.44 -4.40 3.37
N CYS A 34 -3.27 -4.03 4.36
CA CYS A 34 -3.20 -4.61 5.70
C CYS A 34 -3.48 -6.12 5.68
N THR A 35 -4.48 -6.55 4.93
CA THR A 35 -4.83 -7.97 4.77
C THR A 35 -3.72 -8.75 4.06
N LEU A 36 -3.22 -8.23 2.94
CA LEU A 36 -2.13 -8.83 2.18
C LEU A 36 -0.80 -8.87 2.96
N LYS A 37 -0.56 -7.87 3.82
CA LYS A 37 0.58 -7.86 4.72
C LYS A 37 0.48 -8.95 5.78
N LYS A 38 -0.70 -9.18 6.36
CA LYS A 38 -0.94 -10.29 7.31
C LYS A 38 -0.71 -11.65 6.64
N ALA A 39 -1.03 -11.77 5.35
CA ALA A 39 -0.77 -12.95 4.54
C ALA A 39 0.71 -13.10 4.11
N GLY A 40 1.58 -12.14 4.43
CA GLY A 40 2.99 -12.17 4.06
C GLY A 40 3.28 -11.98 2.57
N LEU A 41 2.33 -11.42 1.81
CA LEU A 41 2.47 -11.13 0.37
C LEU A 41 3.04 -9.74 0.10
N VAL A 42 2.83 -8.81 1.04
CA VAL A 42 3.24 -7.41 0.94
C VAL A 42 3.94 -6.99 2.21
N GLN A 43 4.92 -6.13 2.09
CA GLN A 43 5.55 -5.42 3.21
C GLN A 43 5.42 -3.92 3.05
N SER A 44 5.40 -3.21 4.18
CA SER A 44 5.31 -1.75 4.22
C SER A 44 6.62 -1.15 4.72
N VAL A 45 7.09 -0.11 4.05
CA VAL A 45 8.25 0.70 4.47
C VAL A 45 7.73 2.05 4.93
N ARG A 46 8.10 2.44 6.16
CA ARG A 46 7.72 3.73 6.75
C ARG A 46 8.75 4.79 6.43
N GLY A 47 8.33 6.05 6.41
CA GLY A 47 9.19 7.22 6.27
C GLY A 47 8.95 8.02 4.99
N PRO A 48 9.72 9.11 4.78
CA PRO A 48 9.67 9.89 3.55
C PRO A 48 10.05 9.00 2.35
N GLY A 49 9.16 8.92 1.36
CA GLY A 49 9.31 7.99 0.22
C GLY A 49 8.95 6.54 0.54
N GLY A 50 8.30 6.28 1.68
CA GLY A 50 7.80 4.96 2.04
C GLY A 50 6.61 4.53 1.18
N GLY A 51 6.19 3.29 1.37
CA GLY A 51 5.11 2.68 0.61
C GLY A 51 5.03 1.18 0.84
N TYR A 52 4.50 0.49 -0.14
CA TYR A 52 4.34 -0.95 -0.14
C TYR A 52 5.19 -1.58 -1.24
N CYS A 53 5.79 -2.73 -0.97
CA CYS A 53 6.45 -3.56 -1.97
C CYS A 53 6.06 -5.03 -1.75
N LEU A 54 6.36 -5.88 -2.72
CA LEU A 54 6.16 -7.32 -2.57
C LEU A 54 7.09 -7.85 -1.46
N ALA A 55 6.58 -8.77 -0.64
CA ALA A 55 7.36 -9.42 0.42
C ALA A 55 8.24 -10.56 -0.13
N LYS A 56 7.85 -11.10 -1.29
CA LYS A 56 8.53 -12.19 -2.00
C LYS A 56 8.64 -11.83 -3.47
N ALA A 57 9.52 -12.51 -4.21
CA ALA A 57 9.60 -12.39 -5.66
C ALA A 57 8.25 -12.76 -6.32
N SER A 58 7.88 -12.09 -7.41
CA SER A 58 6.64 -12.36 -8.13
C SER A 58 6.54 -13.79 -8.65
N SER A 59 7.69 -14.43 -8.90
CA SER A 59 7.81 -15.84 -9.26
C SER A 59 7.59 -16.82 -8.11
N GLN A 60 7.50 -16.34 -6.87
CA GLN A 60 7.28 -17.13 -5.67
C GLN A 60 5.88 -16.91 -5.05
N ILE A 61 5.06 -16.07 -5.66
CA ILE A 61 3.71 -15.78 -5.22
C ILE A 61 2.76 -16.44 -6.20
N SER A 62 2.09 -17.52 -5.78
CA SER A 62 1.08 -18.18 -6.60
C SER A 62 -0.22 -17.38 -6.63
N ILE A 63 -1.04 -17.61 -7.64
CA ILE A 63 -2.40 -17.02 -7.69
C ILE A 63 -3.23 -17.54 -6.52
N TRP A 64 -3.01 -18.77 -6.08
CA TRP A 64 -3.65 -19.31 -4.90
C TRP A 64 -3.32 -18.52 -3.63
N ASP A 65 -2.05 -18.18 -3.41
CA ASP A 65 -1.63 -17.35 -2.26
C ASP A 65 -2.35 -16.01 -2.26
N VAL A 66 -2.55 -15.42 -3.42
CA VAL A 66 -3.28 -14.15 -3.56
C VAL A 66 -4.74 -14.30 -3.19
N VAL A 67 -5.40 -15.36 -3.64
CA VAL A 67 -6.82 -15.65 -3.32
C VAL A 67 -7.00 -15.83 -1.82
N VAL A 68 -6.19 -16.67 -1.20
CA VAL A 68 -6.21 -16.92 0.26
C VAL A 68 -5.87 -15.65 1.04
N GLY A 69 -4.84 -14.93 0.60
CA GLY A 69 -4.37 -13.71 1.27
C GLY A 69 -5.35 -12.55 1.15
N ALA A 70 -6.08 -12.45 0.05
CA ALA A 70 -7.08 -11.39 -0.14
C ALA A 70 -8.39 -11.66 0.62
N ASN A 71 -8.78 -12.92 0.71
CA ASN A 71 -10.04 -13.30 1.37
C ASN A 71 -9.91 -14.61 2.18
N PRO A 72 -9.23 -14.56 3.34
CA PRO A 72 -9.04 -15.75 4.16
C PRO A 72 -10.36 -16.34 4.66
N ALA A 73 -11.39 -15.53 4.86
CA ALA A 73 -12.69 -15.97 5.32
C ALA A 73 -13.43 -16.81 4.27
N ALA A 74 -13.31 -16.47 2.98
CA ALA A 74 -13.96 -17.22 1.91
C ALA A 74 -13.38 -18.64 1.76
N VAL A 75 -12.07 -18.78 2.00
CA VAL A 75 -11.42 -20.10 1.96
C VAL A 75 -11.82 -20.96 3.15
N GLN A 76 -12.07 -20.34 4.32
CA GLN A 76 -12.54 -21.05 5.51
C GLN A 76 -14.04 -21.34 5.48
N ALA A 77 -14.84 -20.51 4.81
CA ALA A 77 -16.29 -20.71 4.68
C ALA A 77 -16.65 -21.95 3.85
N SER A 78 -15.72 -22.45 3.02
CA SER A 78 -15.85 -23.73 2.31
C SER A 78 -15.89 -24.96 3.25
N SER A 79 -15.70 -24.76 4.56
CA SER A 79 -15.77 -25.79 5.60
C SER A 79 -17.13 -25.85 6.31
N SER A 80 -18.17 -25.24 5.75
CA SER A 80 -19.54 -25.43 6.28
C SER A 80 -19.95 -26.92 6.18
N PRO A 81 -20.65 -27.46 7.19
CA PRO A 81 -21.04 -28.86 7.14
C PRO A 81 -21.88 -29.12 5.87
N PRO A 82 -21.47 -30.08 5.06
CA PRO A 82 -22.16 -30.36 3.78
C PRO A 82 -23.57 -30.87 4.02
N SER A 83 -24.49 -30.40 3.20
CA SER A 83 -25.89 -30.79 3.26
C SER A 83 -26.13 -32.25 2.80
N SER A 84 -25.16 -32.83 2.09
CA SER A 84 -25.20 -34.26 1.68
C SER A 84 -23.79 -34.80 1.40
N PRO A 85 -23.57 -36.13 1.44
CA PRO A 85 -22.30 -36.74 1.07
C PRO A 85 -21.85 -36.43 -0.36
N LEU A 86 -22.80 -36.29 -1.28
CA LEU A 86 -22.53 -35.98 -2.69
C LEU A 86 -22.04 -34.54 -2.85
N THR A 87 -22.68 -33.57 -2.17
CA THR A 87 -22.23 -32.18 -2.21
C THR A 87 -20.84 -32.01 -1.61
N HIS A 88 -20.55 -32.69 -0.51
CA HIS A 88 -19.22 -32.72 0.08
C HIS A 88 -18.14 -33.23 -0.88
N TRP A 89 -18.42 -34.35 -1.55
CA TRP A 89 -17.49 -34.93 -2.52
C TRP A 89 -17.26 -33.97 -3.71
N LEU A 90 -18.34 -33.40 -4.25
CA LEU A 90 -18.24 -32.44 -5.36
C LEU A 90 -17.48 -31.18 -4.97
N GLU A 91 -17.78 -30.60 -3.82
CA GLU A 91 -17.09 -29.41 -3.30
C GLU A 91 -15.61 -29.70 -3.07
N ALA A 92 -15.27 -30.82 -2.44
CA ALA A 92 -13.89 -31.20 -2.18
C ALA A 92 -13.13 -31.45 -3.48
N ALA A 93 -13.70 -32.15 -4.45
CA ALA A 93 -13.05 -32.40 -5.74
C ALA A 93 -12.88 -31.12 -6.56
N TYR A 94 -13.90 -30.28 -6.62
CA TYR A 94 -13.84 -28.98 -7.30
C TYR A 94 -12.81 -28.06 -6.67
N PHE A 95 -12.84 -27.93 -5.34
CA PHE A 95 -11.93 -27.05 -4.60
C PHE A 95 -10.48 -27.50 -4.72
N SER A 96 -10.22 -28.83 -4.66
CA SER A 96 -8.87 -29.37 -4.85
C SER A 96 -8.34 -29.05 -6.25
N THR A 97 -9.10 -29.36 -7.29
CA THR A 97 -8.71 -29.10 -8.68
C THR A 97 -8.49 -27.60 -8.93
N PHE A 98 -9.37 -26.76 -8.42
CA PHE A 98 -9.25 -25.30 -8.55
C PHE A 98 -8.02 -24.75 -7.81
N LYS A 99 -7.79 -25.23 -6.59
CA LYS A 99 -6.59 -24.89 -5.80
C LYS A 99 -5.31 -25.27 -6.55
N ASP A 100 -5.24 -26.52 -7.01
CA ASP A 100 -4.05 -27.05 -7.67
C ASP A 100 -3.74 -26.27 -8.96
N HIS A 101 -4.80 -25.92 -9.71
CA HIS A 101 -4.66 -25.08 -10.90
C HIS A 101 -4.13 -23.69 -10.55
N LEU A 102 -4.69 -23.00 -9.56
CA LEU A 102 -4.24 -21.66 -9.15
C LEU A 102 -2.88 -21.68 -8.47
N ALA A 103 -2.51 -22.77 -7.81
CA ALA A 103 -1.19 -22.93 -7.19
C ALA A 103 -0.06 -23.16 -8.21
N ALA A 104 -0.40 -23.68 -9.39
CA ALA A 104 0.54 -23.91 -10.47
C ALA A 104 0.93 -22.62 -11.21
N HIS A 105 0.15 -21.56 -11.10
CA HIS A 105 0.37 -20.27 -11.76
C HIS A 105 0.89 -19.21 -10.80
N PHE A 106 1.88 -18.43 -11.25
CA PHE A 106 2.54 -17.39 -10.46
C PHE A 106 2.24 -15.99 -11.01
N ILE A 107 2.36 -14.98 -10.15
CA ILE A 107 2.08 -13.58 -10.53
C ILE A 107 2.95 -13.10 -11.68
N ASN A 108 4.20 -13.56 -11.79
CA ASN A 108 5.12 -13.15 -12.86
C ASN A 108 4.60 -13.48 -14.26
N GLU A 109 3.81 -14.54 -14.43
CA GLU A 109 3.21 -14.94 -15.71
C GLU A 109 2.24 -13.86 -16.24
N PHE A 110 1.62 -13.10 -15.33
CA PHE A 110 0.62 -12.07 -15.63
C PHE A 110 1.18 -10.65 -15.61
N VAL A 111 2.46 -10.49 -15.34
CA VAL A 111 3.08 -9.15 -15.28
C VAL A 111 3.10 -8.49 -16.65
N GLY A 112 3.06 -9.27 -17.74
CA GLY A 112 3.09 -8.75 -19.10
C GLY A 112 4.35 -7.94 -19.38
N GLU A 113 4.64 -7.70 -20.65
CA GLU A 113 5.73 -6.83 -21.05
C GLU A 113 5.51 -5.43 -20.44
N ILE A 114 6.51 -4.90 -19.77
CA ILE A 114 6.49 -3.56 -19.18
C ILE A 114 6.23 -2.60 -20.34
N ASP A 115 5.06 -1.96 -20.39
CA ASP A 115 4.79 -0.89 -21.35
C ASP A 115 5.69 0.32 -20.98
N PRO A 116 6.79 0.58 -21.70
CA PRO A 116 7.70 1.68 -21.38
C PRO A 116 7.04 3.04 -21.61
N ALA A 117 5.91 3.08 -22.30
CA ALA A 117 5.19 4.30 -22.62
C ALA A 117 4.31 4.83 -21.49
N ARG A 118 4.15 4.08 -20.41
CA ARG A 118 3.46 4.56 -19.21
C ARG A 118 4.50 4.88 -18.15
N PRO A 119 4.97 6.14 -18.06
CA PRO A 119 5.94 6.51 -17.06
C PRO A 119 5.33 6.17 -15.70
N ASP A 120 5.94 5.21 -15.01
CA ASP A 120 5.75 5.07 -13.59
C ASP A 120 6.04 6.46 -13.01
N HIS A 121 4.99 7.13 -12.54
CA HIS A 121 5.18 8.25 -11.64
C HIS A 121 5.73 7.69 -10.33
N THR A 122 6.94 7.15 -10.38
CA THR A 122 7.82 7.21 -9.26
C THR A 122 7.98 8.71 -9.05
N PRO A 123 7.45 9.29 -7.96
CA PRO A 123 7.84 10.65 -7.65
C PRO A 123 9.36 10.56 -7.60
N ALA A 124 10.03 11.20 -8.57
CA ALA A 124 11.45 11.46 -8.47
C ALA A 124 11.61 11.84 -7.01
N ARG A 125 12.58 11.25 -6.32
CA ARG A 125 12.98 11.70 -5.00
C ARG A 125 13.12 13.22 -5.12
N SER A 126 12.03 13.95 -4.94
CA SER A 126 12.10 15.35 -4.66
C SER A 126 12.75 15.33 -3.29
N GLY A 127 14.08 15.42 -3.33
CA GLY A 127 14.81 15.77 -2.16
C GLY A 127 14.00 16.93 -1.60
N PHE A 128 13.53 16.79 -0.40
CA PHE A 128 12.86 17.86 0.32
C PHE A 128 13.91 18.97 0.37
N GLN A 129 13.94 19.80 -0.68
CA GLN A 129 14.71 21.05 -0.65
C GLN A 129 13.93 21.89 0.36
N LEU A 130 14.47 21.95 1.56
CA LEU A 130 14.16 23.02 2.48
C LEU A 130 14.47 24.29 1.68
N GLY A 131 13.42 24.91 1.14
CA GLY A 131 13.53 26.27 0.66
C GLY A 131 14.13 27.11 1.79
N PRO A 132 14.81 28.22 1.47
CA PRO A 132 15.33 29.10 2.50
C PRO A 132 14.19 29.34 3.50
N MET A 133 14.46 29.09 4.78
CA MET A 133 13.50 29.33 5.86
C MET A 133 12.90 30.72 5.64
N PRO A 134 11.57 30.87 5.57
CA PRO A 134 10.99 32.19 5.47
C PRO A 134 11.55 32.99 6.62
N GLU A 135 12.10 34.16 6.30
CA GLU A 135 12.60 35.12 7.28
C GLU A 135 11.53 35.24 8.36
N GLN A 136 11.87 34.96 9.61
CA GLN A 136 10.90 34.96 10.69
C GLN A 136 10.28 36.36 10.71
N LEU A 137 9.06 36.51 10.22
CA LEU A 137 8.25 37.69 10.39
C LEU A 137 8.16 37.90 11.89
N ARG A 138 8.97 38.82 12.42
CA ARG A 138 8.85 39.23 13.83
C ARG A 138 7.38 39.65 14.03
N PRO A 139 6.65 39.03 14.94
CA PRO A 139 5.28 39.41 15.16
C PRO A 139 5.25 40.88 15.57
N PHE A 140 4.75 41.71 14.68
CA PHE A 140 4.54 43.15 14.94
C PHE A 140 3.21 43.33 15.69
N ALA A 141 3.06 42.57 16.77
CA ALA A 141 1.90 42.68 17.64
C ALA A 141 2.30 43.49 18.87
N PRO A 142 1.68 44.63 19.13
CA PRO A 142 2.01 45.50 20.26
C PRO A 142 1.81 44.86 21.65
N ASN A 143 1.29 43.66 21.71
CA ASN A 143 1.03 42.91 22.92
C ASN A 143 1.88 41.63 23.07
N SER A 144 2.98 41.49 22.35
CA SER A 144 3.84 40.34 22.58
C SER A 144 4.64 40.53 23.88
N VAL A 145 4.64 39.49 24.73
CA VAL A 145 5.33 39.47 26.05
C VAL A 145 6.83 39.86 25.93
N PHE A 146 7.41 39.74 24.75
CA PHE A 146 8.81 40.05 24.46
C PHE A 146 9.10 41.54 24.23
N GLN A 147 8.08 42.40 24.18
CA GLN A 147 8.27 43.86 23.99
C GLN A 147 7.91 44.68 25.24
N LEU A 148 7.54 44.03 26.33
CA LEU A 148 7.22 44.72 27.59
C LEU A 148 8.37 45.59 28.10
N SER A 149 9.62 45.22 27.91
CA SER A 149 10.80 45.98 28.32
C SER A 149 10.93 47.29 27.52
N SER A 150 10.61 47.28 26.23
CA SER A 150 10.66 48.49 25.38
C SER A 150 9.55 49.48 25.70
N PHE A 151 8.37 48.99 26.09
CA PHE A 151 7.25 49.82 26.50
C PHE A 151 7.47 50.50 27.85
N MET A 152 8.14 49.81 28.81
CA MET A 152 8.47 50.39 30.10
C MET A 152 9.50 51.52 30.01
N GLN A 153 10.42 51.47 29.04
CA GLN A 153 11.37 52.55 28.80
C GLN A 153 10.77 53.79 28.14
N MET A 154 9.70 53.65 27.34
CA MET A 154 9.01 54.80 26.75
C MET A 154 8.03 55.48 27.71
N ALA A 155 7.56 54.80 28.73
CA ALA A 155 6.65 55.36 29.74
C ALA A 155 7.38 56.12 30.89
N ALA A 156 8.72 56.09 30.93
CA ALA A 156 9.54 56.72 31.95
C ALA A 156 10.30 57.99 31.45
N ALA A 157 10.00 58.45 30.23
CA ALA A 157 10.47 59.70 29.64
C ALA A 157 9.32 60.69 29.44
#